data_08f70dd71841727cad515d23e77a4086
#
_entry.id   08f70dd71841727cad515d23e77a4086
#
_cell.length_a   1.000
_cell.length_b   1.000
_cell.length_c   1.000
_cell.angle_alpha   90.00
_cell.angle_beta   90.00
_cell.angle_gamma   90.00
#
_symmetry.space_group_name_H-M   'P 1'
#
loop_
_entity.id
_entity.type
_entity.pdbx_description
1 polymer ?
#
loop_
_entity_poly.entity_id
_entity_poly.type
_entity_poly.pdbx_seq_one_letter_code
_entity_poly.pdbx_strand_id
1 'polypeptide(L)'
;MIAGNTGLPVGSGMSEGFQSWLEFSQAVPQFPVGLIVNGGAARQLSAEEIAAYDAPFPDESYKSGARVFPRLVPVTPEHASVAENKAAWEALSRFEKPFLTAFSDADPITKGGEKPFLKMIPGTRGQSHVTLPGGHFLQEDCPGEIADLIERFAG
;
A
#
# COMPACT_ATOMS: atom_id res chain seq x y z
N MET A 1 -16.18 1.30 -1.96
CA MET A 1 -14.81 0.81 -1.63
C MET A 1 -13.82 1.91 -1.91
N ILE A 2 -12.79 2.09 -1.08
CA ILE A 2 -11.69 3.04 -1.35
C ILE A 2 -10.39 2.24 -1.42
N ALA A 3 -9.55 2.51 -2.41
CA ALA A 3 -8.21 1.96 -2.56
C ALA A 3 -7.19 3.10 -2.54
N GLY A 4 -6.20 3.00 -1.65
CA GLY A 4 -5.10 3.96 -1.54
C GLY A 4 -3.76 3.26 -1.40
N ASN A 5 -2.74 3.71 -2.09
CA ASN A 5 -1.36 3.20 -2.06
C ASN A 5 -1.26 1.67 -1.99
N THR A 6 -1.98 0.99 -2.86
CA THR A 6 -2.08 -0.47 -2.88
C THR A 6 -2.07 -1.03 -4.30
N GLY A 7 -2.00 -2.35 -4.41
CA GLY A 7 -2.07 -3.06 -5.68
C GLY A 7 -2.62 -4.47 -5.52
N LEU A 8 -2.96 -5.07 -6.65
CA LEU A 8 -3.34 -6.48 -6.73
C LEU A 8 -2.48 -7.15 -7.82
N PRO A 9 -1.18 -7.38 -7.56
CA PRO A 9 -0.24 -7.88 -8.54
C PRO A 9 -0.52 -9.35 -8.90
N VAL A 10 -0.18 -9.71 -10.13
CA VAL A 10 -0.42 -11.04 -10.71
C VAL A 10 0.87 -11.70 -11.24
N GLY A 11 1.96 -11.43 -10.57
CA GLY A 11 3.26 -12.03 -10.89
C GLY A 11 4.10 -11.22 -11.88
N SER A 12 3.78 -9.94 -12.08
CA SER A 12 4.54 -9.04 -12.95
C SER A 12 4.29 -7.57 -12.59
N GLY A 13 5.12 -6.67 -13.13
CA GLY A 13 4.91 -5.23 -13.01
C GLY A 13 5.31 -4.63 -11.65
N MET A 14 6.24 -5.27 -10.94
CA MET A 14 6.76 -4.73 -9.68
C MET A 14 7.64 -3.50 -9.92
N SER A 15 7.46 -2.48 -9.07
CA SER A 15 8.31 -1.29 -9.08
C SER A 15 9.70 -1.60 -8.52
N GLU A 16 10.71 -0.83 -8.94
CA GLU A 16 12.05 -0.89 -8.35
C GLU A 16 12.02 -0.59 -6.84
N GLY A 17 11.14 0.32 -6.41
CA GLY A 17 10.94 0.63 -5.00
C GLY A 17 10.47 -0.58 -4.20
N PHE A 18 9.52 -1.36 -4.74
CA PHE A 18 9.09 -2.59 -4.07
C PHE A 18 10.18 -3.66 -4.05
N GLN A 19 10.92 -3.82 -5.14
CA GLN A 19 12.02 -4.79 -5.18
C GLN A 19 13.09 -4.46 -4.14
N SER A 20 13.51 -3.20 -4.06
CA SER A 20 14.46 -2.72 -3.05
C SER A 20 13.93 -2.95 -1.63
N TRP A 21 12.63 -2.70 -1.40
CA TRP A 21 11.97 -2.99 -0.14
C TRP A 21 11.98 -4.48 0.20
N LEU A 22 11.65 -5.35 -0.75
CA LEU A 22 11.67 -6.80 -0.56
C LEU A 22 13.08 -7.27 -0.15
N GLU A 23 14.12 -6.85 -0.88
CA GLU A 23 15.51 -7.21 -0.59
C GLU A 23 15.95 -6.72 0.79
N PHE A 24 15.70 -5.45 1.11
CA PHE A 24 16.00 -4.87 2.42
C PHE A 24 15.30 -5.63 3.55
N SER A 25 14.01 -5.90 3.42
CA SER A 25 13.20 -6.55 4.47
C SER A 25 13.70 -7.95 4.84
N GLN A 26 14.36 -8.64 3.89
CA GLN A 26 14.91 -9.97 4.11
C GLN A 26 16.38 -9.95 4.60
N ALA A 27 17.13 -8.91 4.26
CA ALA A 27 18.55 -8.83 4.53
C ALA A 27 18.89 -8.17 5.88
N VAL A 28 18.07 -7.21 6.34
CA VAL A 28 18.39 -6.42 7.54
C VAL A 28 18.31 -7.29 8.81
N PRO A 29 19.39 -7.35 9.65
CA PRO A 29 19.40 -8.19 10.84
C PRO A 29 18.40 -7.75 11.90
N GLN A 30 18.34 -6.45 12.16
CA GLN A 30 17.37 -5.81 13.06
C GLN A 30 16.38 -5.02 12.23
N PHE A 31 15.09 -5.37 12.34
CA PHE A 31 14.03 -4.75 11.53
C PHE A 31 13.52 -3.48 12.20
N PRO A 32 13.90 -2.28 11.71
CA PRO A 32 13.63 -1.01 12.39
C PRO A 32 12.26 -0.48 11.96
N VAL A 33 11.16 -0.97 12.57
CA VAL A 33 9.79 -0.68 12.12
C VAL A 33 9.50 0.81 12.04
N GLY A 34 9.79 1.56 13.11
CA GLY A 34 9.56 3.01 13.13
C GLY A 34 10.36 3.77 12.08
N LEU A 35 11.62 3.39 11.84
CA LEU A 35 12.44 4.01 10.78
C LEU A 35 11.95 3.64 9.37
N ILE A 36 11.40 2.45 9.18
CA ILE A 36 10.78 2.03 7.91
C ILE A 36 9.57 2.92 7.61
N VAL A 37 8.70 3.13 8.60
CA VAL A 37 7.55 4.02 8.43
C VAL A 37 8.00 5.44 8.16
N ASN A 38 8.96 5.96 8.92
CA ASN A 38 9.54 7.29 8.68
C ASN A 38 10.13 7.44 7.28
N GLY A 39 10.84 6.42 6.79
CA GLY A 39 11.43 6.44 5.43
C GLY A 39 10.42 6.33 4.29
N GLY A 40 9.24 5.79 4.57
CA GLY A 40 8.13 5.69 3.59
C GLY A 40 7.13 6.84 3.65
N ALA A 41 7.17 7.69 4.65
CA ALA A 41 6.41 8.93 4.73
C ALA A 41 7.13 10.07 3.96
N ALA A 42 6.38 11.04 3.45
CA ALA A 42 6.95 12.24 2.84
C ALA A 42 7.39 13.27 3.90
N ARG A 43 6.70 13.30 5.05
CA ARG A 43 7.12 14.11 6.21
C ARG A 43 8.15 13.37 7.08
N GLN A 44 8.91 14.10 7.84
CA GLN A 44 9.75 13.54 8.89
C GLN A 44 8.89 13.24 10.13
N LEU A 45 8.92 12.00 10.63
CA LEU A 45 8.30 11.64 11.90
C LEU A 45 9.15 12.12 13.08
N SER A 46 8.50 12.47 14.19
CA SER A 46 9.20 12.77 15.43
C SER A 46 9.80 11.50 16.07
N ALA A 47 10.70 11.67 17.02
CA ALA A 47 11.29 10.56 17.76
C ALA A 47 10.23 9.74 18.53
N GLU A 48 9.20 10.44 19.06
CA GLU A 48 8.09 9.81 19.78
C GLU A 48 7.21 8.99 18.84
N GLU A 49 6.93 9.49 17.63
CA GLU A 49 6.17 8.75 16.61
C GLU A 49 6.92 7.50 16.16
N ILE A 50 8.23 7.61 15.89
CA ILE A 50 9.08 6.47 15.54
C ILE A 50 9.05 5.43 16.67
N ALA A 51 9.21 5.86 17.93
CA ALA A 51 9.17 4.98 19.08
C ALA A 51 7.79 4.32 19.27
N ALA A 52 6.69 5.01 18.94
CA ALA A 52 5.34 4.46 18.99
C ALA A 52 5.17 3.31 17.99
N TYR A 53 5.76 3.41 16.79
CA TYR A 53 5.76 2.33 15.80
C TYR A 53 6.62 1.14 16.23
N ASP A 54 7.68 1.35 17.00
CA ASP A 54 8.52 0.28 17.53
C ASP A 54 7.93 -0.39 18.79
N ALA A 55 7.09 0.31 19.54
CA ALA A 55 6.55 -0.15 20.83
C ALA A 55 5.82 -1.52 20.80
N PRO A 56 5.07 -1.91 19.73
CA PRO A 56 4.44 -3.22 19.66
C PRO A 56 5.41 -4.40 19.52
N PHE A 57 6.70 -4.14 19.31
CA PHE A 57 7.72 -5.13 18.98
C PHE A 57 8.84 -5.17 20.02
N PRO A 58 8.66 -5.86 21.18
CA PRO A 58 9.66 -5.90 22.24
C PRO A 58 11.04 -6.44 21.79
N ASP A 59 11.03 -7.37 20.82
CA ASP A 59 12.24 -7.94 20.22
C ASP A 59 11.96 -8.44 18.77
N GLU A 60 12.98 -8.99 18.11
CA GLU A 60 12.89 -9.44 16.71
C GLU A 60 11.89 -10.58 16.48
N SER A 61 11.57 -11.39 17.49
CA SER A 61 10.61 -12.51 17.34
C SER A 61 9.19 -12.02 17.07
N TYR A 62 8.85 -10.83 17.55
CA TYR A 62 7.55 -10.19 17.31
C TYR A 62 7.42 -9.60 15.89
N LYS A 63 8.53 -9.44 15.17
CA LYS A 63 8.58 -8.81 13.82
C LYS A 63 8.44 -9.82 12.68
N SER A 64 8.23 -11.09 12.96
CA SER A 64 8.14 -12.15 11.94
C SER A 64 7.05 -11.88 10.89
N GLY A 65 5.90 -11.36 11.32
CA GLY A 65 4.82 -10.94 10.42
C GLY A 65 5.28 -9.84 9.47
N ALA A 66 5.86 -8.75 9.98
CA ALA A 66 6.34 -7.63 9.18
C ALA A 66 7.39 -8.06 8.14
N ARG A 67 8.29 -9.00 8.52
CA ARG A 67 9.31 -9.55 7.61
C ARG A 67 8.73 -10.43 6.51
N VAL A 68 7.68 -11.20 6.79
CA VAL A 68 7.13 -12.15 5.80
C VAL A 68 6.22 -11.48 4.79
N PHE A 69 5.52 -10.40 5.14
CA PHE A 69 4.54 -9.74 4.27
C PHE A 69 5.08 -9.39 2.88
N PRO A 70 6.27 -8.78 2.71
CA PRO A 70 6.80 -8.49 1.37
C PRO A 70 6.97 -9.73 0.50
N ARG A 71 7.26 -10.90 1.09
CA ARG A 71 7.41 -12.16 0.36
C ARG A 71 6.08 -12.76 -0.10
N LEU A 72 4.96 -12.32 0.49
CA LEU A 72 3.63 -12.78 0.09
C LEU A 72 3.09 -12.05 -1.13
N VAL A 73 3.74 -10.96 -1.53
CA VAL A 73 3.39 -10.23 -2.75
C VAL A 73 3.89 -11.03 -3.96
N PRO A 74 3.02 -11.39 -4.92
CA PRO A 74 3.39 -12.21 -6.06
C PRO A 74 4.24 -11.42 -7.06
N VAL A 75 5.55 -11.61 -6.99
CA VAL A 75 6.55 -10.96 -7.86
C VAL A 75 6.86 -11.79 -9.12
N THR A 76 6.49 -13.08 -9.14
CA THR A 76 6.64 -13.96 -10.30
C THR A 76 5.33 -14.64 -10.65
N PRO A 77 5.14 -15.07 -11.92
CA PRO A 77 3.91 -15.73 -12.35
C PRO A 77 3.59 -17.05 -11.63
N GLU A 78 4.60 -17.69 -11.07
CA GLU A 78 4.52 -18.99 -10.39
C GLU A 78 4.14 -18.85 -8.90
N HIS A 79 4.06 -17.62 -8.38
CA HIS A 79 3.72 -17.39 -6.97
C HIS A 79 2.31 -17.90 -6.66
N ALA A 80 2.15 -18.56 -5.50
CA ALA A 80 0.91 -19.22 -5.11
C ALA A 80 -0.33 -18.30 -5.13
N SER A 81 -0.18 -17.02 -4.77
CA SER A 81 -1.28 -16.05 -4.72
C SER A 81 -1.73 -15.54 -6.11
N VAL A 82 -1.03 -15.87 -7.20
CA VAL A 82 -1.34 -15.35 -8.54
C VAL A 82 -2.73 -15.79 -9.01
N ALA A 83 -3.07 -17.06 -8.78
CA ALA A 83 -4.37 -17.59 -9.20
C ALA A 83 -5.54 -16.87 -8.48
N GLU A 84 -5.41 -16.66 -7.18
CA GLU A 84 -6.41 -15.95 -6.37
C GLU A 84 -6.52 -14.47 -6.77
N ASN A 85 -5.40 -13.79 -7.01
CA ASN A 85 -5.41 -12.39 -7.45
C ASN A 85 -6.02 -12.24 -8.85
N LYS A 86 -5.81 -13.18 -9.76
CA LYS A 86 -6.49 -13.20 -11.06
C LYS A 86 -8.01 -13.38 -10.92
N ALA A 87 -8.44 -14.31 -10.07
CA ALA A 87 -9.87 -14.48 -9.77
C ALA A 87 -10.48 -13.24 -9.11
N ALA A 88 -9.74 -12.56 -8.23
CA ALA A 88 -10.16 -11.29 -7.65
C ALA A 88 -10.31 -10.19 -8.72
N TRP A 89 -9.39 -10.08 -9.70
CA TRP A 89 -9.54 -9.16 -10.83
C TRP A 89 -10.76 -9.48 -11.69
N GLU A 90 -11.07 -10.76 -11.93
CA GLU A 90 -12.31 -11.15 -12.64
C GLU A 90 -13.56 -10.69 -11.87
N ALA A 91 -13.59 -10.83 -10.55
CA ALA A 91 -14.69 -10.33 -9.72
C ALA A 91 -14.78 -8.81 -9.76
N LEU A 92 -13.65 -8.11 -9.61
CA LEU A 92 -13.58 -6.65 -9.63
C LEU A 92 -13.97 -6.06 -10.99
N SER A 93 -13.72 -6.77 -12.10
CA SER A 93 -14.13 -6.32 -13.45
C SER A 93 -15.65 -6.26 -13.63
N ARG A 94 -16.41 -6.83 -12.71
CA ARG A 94 -17.88 -6.78 -12.65
C ARG A 94 -18.42 -5.97 -11.46
N PHE A 95 -17.53 -5.29 -10.72
CA PHE A 95 -17.90 -4.54 -9.53
C PHE A 95 -18.40 -3.15 -9.90
N GLU A 96 -19.71 -2.93 -9.82
CA GLU A 96 -20.39 -1.70 -10.21
C GLU A 96 -20.65 -0.74 -9.05
N LYS A 97 -20.50 -1.19 -7.78
CA LYS A 97 -20.67 -0.30 -6.63
C LYS A 97 -19.56 0.76 -6.62
N PRO A 98 -19.78 1.94 -6.02
CA PRO A 98 -18.79 3.01 -5.97
C PRO A 98 -17.41 2.51 -5.52
N PHE A 99 -16.41 2.80 -6.33
CA PHE A 99 -15.00 2.45 -6.08
C PHE A 99 -14.12 3.68 -6.31
N LEU A 100 -13.55 4.22 -5.25
CA LEU A 100 -12.70 5.42 -5.27
C LEU A 100 -11.23 5.03 -5.17
N THR A 101 -10.36 5.75 -5.88
CA THR A 101 -8.91 5.65 -5.70
C THR A 101 -8.36 6.92 -5.07
N ALA A 102 -7.47 6.76 -4.08
CA ALA A 102 -6.78 7.84 -3.38
C ALA A 102 -5.30 7.48 -3.25
N PHE A 103 -4.50 7.82 -4.24
CA PHE A 103 -3.09 7.48 -4.29
C PHE A 103 -2.22 8.72 -4.06
N SER A 104 -1.02 8.53 -3.51
CA SER A 104 -0.08 9.60 -3.28
C SER A 104 0.76 9.92 -4.52
N ASP A 105 1.29 11.15 -4.56
CA ASP A 105 2.13 11.65 -5.65
C ASP A 105 3.61 11.26 -5.52
N ALA A 106 4.08 10.96 -4.32
CA ALA A 106 5.49 10.71 -4.02
C ALA A 106 5.80 9.27 -3.52
N ASP A 107 4.86 8.31 -3.63
CA ASP A 107 5.10 6.92 -3.25
C ASP A 107 5.95 6.18 -4.30
N PRO A 108 7.17 5.76 -3.99
CA PRO A 108 8.02 5.03 -4.93
C PRO A 108 7.58 3.57 -5.15
N ILE A 109 6.69 3.06 -4.30
CA ILE A 109 6.27 1.65 -4.30
C ILE A 109 5.04 1.45 -5.18
N THR A 110 3.99 2.26 -4.96
CA THR A 110 2.68 2.05 -5.60
C THR A 110 2.26 3.17 -6.55
N LYS A 111 3.12 4.14 -6.84
CA LYS A 111 2.83 5.23 -7.80
C LYS A 111 2.34 4.69 -9.14
N GLY A 112 1.19 5.17 -9.59
CA GLY A 112 0.54 4.69 -10.82
C GLY A 112 -0.27 3.40 -10.64
N GLY A 113 -0.34 2.86 -9.40
CA GLY A 113 -1.11 1.68 -9.06
C GLY A 113 -2.63 1.86 -9.19
N GLU A 114 -3.13 3.10 -9.24
CA GLU A 114 -4.52 3.44 -9.50
C GLU A 114 -4.97 3.05 -10.91
N LYS A 115 -4.06 3.07 -11.89
CA LYS A 115 -4.39 2.89 -13.32
C LYS A 115 -5.08 1.57 -13.64
N PRO A 116 -4.63 0.39 -13.14
CA PRO A 116 -5.34 -0.86 -13.32
C PRO A 116 -6.76 -0.83 -12.75
N PHE A 117 -6.96 -0.25 -11.56
CA PHE A 117 -8.28 -0.13 -10.94
C PHE A 117 -9.22 0.73 -11.81
N LEU A 118 -8.76 1.90 -12.22
CA LEU A 118 -9.52 2.82 -13.08
C LEU A 118 -9.90 2.18 -14.43
N LYS A 119 -9.01 1.35 -14.98
CA LYS A 119 -9.24 0.67 -16.26
C LYS A 119 -10.20 -0.49 -16.14
N MET A 120 -10.11 -1.27 -15.08
CA MET A 120 -10.75 -2.59 -14.98
C MET A 120 -12.07 -2.57 -14.21
N ILE A 121 -12.26 -1.65 -13.27
CA ILE A 121 -13.40 -1.68 -12.33
C ILE A 121 -14.50 -0.71 -12.79
N PRO A 122 -15.69 -1.18 -13.18
CA PRO A 122 -16.79 -0.30 -13.62
C PRO A 122 -17.22 0.72 -12.57
N GLY A 123 -17.19 0.34 -11.28
CA GLY A 123 -17.56 1.21 -10.16
C GLY A 123 -16.66 2.44 -9.94
N THR A 124 -15.54 2.56 -10.66
CA THR A 124 -14.69 3.76 -10.63
C THR A 124 -15.29 4.92 -11.44
N ARG A 125 -16.17 4.62 -12.40
CA ARG A 125 -16.73 5.64 -13.29
C ARG A 125 -17.57 6.64 -12.51
N GLY A 126 -17.33 7.93 -12.77
CA GLY A 126 -18.06 9.01 -12.12
C GLY A 126 -17.67 9.28 -10.66
N GLN A 127 -16.63 8.61 -10.15
CA GLN A 127 -16.10 8.91 -8.82
C GLN A 127 -15.07 10.03 -8.87
N SER A 128 -14.98 10.79 -7.77
CA SER A 128 -14.00 11.89 -7.63
C SER A 128 -12.66 11.35 -7.12
N HIS A 129 -11.94 10.63 -7.98
CA HIS A 129 -10.61 10.11 -7.65
C HIS A 129 -9.65 11.24 -7.29
N VAL A 130 -8.76 10.98 -6.33
CA VAL A 130 -7.81 11.99 -5.86
C VAL A 130 -6.37 11.48 -5.89
N THR A 131 -5.46 12.41 -6.11
CA THR A 131 -4.03 12.22 -5.81
C THR A 131 -3.72 13.08 -4.59
N LEU A 132 -3.17 12.47 -3.55
CA LEU A 132 -2.87 13.11 -2.27
C LEU A 132 -1.37 13.43 -2.17
N PRO A 133 -0.99 14.55 -1.52
CA PRO A 133 0.42 14.85 -1.28
C PRO A 133 0.95 13.90 -0.20
N GLY A 134 1.93 13.06 -0.52
CA GLY A 134 2.50 12.14 0.47
C GLY A 134 3.32 11.00 -0.13
N GLY A 135 3.98 10.26 0.75
CA GLY A 135 4.70 9.04 0.47
C GLY A 135 3.82 7.80 0.49
N HIS A 136 4.42 6.66 0.85
CA HIS A 136 3.70 5.39 0.95
C HIS A 136 2.70 5.36 2.11
N PHE A 137 3.04 5.98 3.22
CA PHE A 137 2.22 6.00 4.45
C PHE A 137 1.34 7.27 4.51
N LEU A 138 0.33 7.32 3.68
CA LEU A 138 -0.60 8.45 3.58
C LEU A 138 -1.25 8.84 4.92
N GLN A 139 -1.48 7.89 5.82
CA GLN A 139 -2.03 8.14 7.15
C GLN A 139 -1.09 8.99 8.02
N GLU A 140 0.20 9.03 7.69
CA GLU A 140 1.18 9.88 8.36
C GLU A 140 1.28 11.27 7.71
N ASP A 141 1.12 11.32 6.39
CA ASP A 141 1.36 12.55 5.63
C ASP A 141 0.12 13.44 5.56
N CYS A 142 -1.06 12.85 5.34
CA CYS A 142 -2.32 13.59 5.12
C CYS A 142 -3.54 12.90 5.77
N PRO A 143 -3.50 12.64 7.10
CA PRO A 143 -4.59 11.94 7.79
C PRO A 143 -5.93 12.68 7.72
N GLY A 144 -5.92 14.02 7.77
CA GLY A 144 -7.11 14.85 7.68
C GLY A 144 -7.81 14.71 6.32
N GLU A 145 -7.05 14.82 5.25
CA GLU A 145 -7.55 14.69 3.88
C GLU A 145 -8.13 13.30 3.61
N ILE A 146 -7.51 12.26 4.17
CA ILE A 146 -8.03 10.89 4.07
C ILE A 146 -9.33 10.75 4.85
N ALA A 147 -9.41 11.28 6.06
CA ALA A 147 -10.63 11.25 6.88
C ALA A 147 -11.80 11.95 6.16
N ASP A 148 -11.57 13.18 5.69
CA ASP A 148 -12.54 13.95 4.93
C ASP A 148 -12.99 13.22 3.66
N LEU A 149 -12.06 12.54 2.97
CA LEU A 149 -12.38 11.77 1.77
C LEU A 149 -13.27 10.57 2.09
N ILE A 150 -12.97 9.86 3.17
CA ILE A 150 -13.76 8.72 3.64
C ILE A 150 -15.17 9.17 4.02
N GLU A 151 -15.29 10.25 4.80
CA GLU A 151 -16.59 10.81 5.20
C GLU A 151 -17.45 11.19 3.99
N ARG A 152 -16.89 11.94 3.05
CA ARG A 152 -17.59 12.34 1.81
C ARG A 152 -17.99 11.15 0.94
N PHE A 153 -17.19 10.10 0.92
CA PHE A 153 -17.49 8.91 0.11
C PHE A 153 -18.50 7.98 0.78
N ALA A 154 -18.57 7.97 2.10
CA ALA A 154 -19.48 7.10 2.88
C ALA A 154 -20.87 7.71 3.10
N GLY A 155 -20.99 9.05 3.08
CA GLY A 155 -22.22 9.82 3.34
C GLY A 155 -23.16 9.91 2.22
#